data_26ac81e3b9c4a2fda56c387ccbfe93d2
#
_entry.id   26ac81e3b9c4a2fda56c387ccbfe93d2
#
_cell.length_a   1.000
_cell.length_b   1.000
_cell.length_c   1.000
_cell.angle_alpha   90.00
_cell.angle_beta   90.00
_cell.angle_gamma   90.00
#
_symmetry.space_group_name_H-M   'P 1'
#
loop_
_entity.id
_entity.type
_entity.pdbx_description
1 polymer ?
#
loop_
_entity_poly.entity_id
_entity_poly.type
_entity_poly.pdbx_seq_one_letter_code
_entity_poly.pdbx_strand_id
1 'polypeptide(L)' 'MNRNHRGVEYMVVPSGTPGVWQWQFRIGDRVRSGKTETRISLLAMRRVQLRIDRELKSAAHDAAPTH' A
#
# COMPACT_ATOMS: atom_id res chain seq x y z
N MET A 1 5.78 -9.01 7.44
CA MET A 1 5.89 -8.03 8.53
C MET A 1 4.80 -7.00 8.39
N ASN A 2 4.04 -6.81 9.45
CA ASN A 2 2.94 -5.84 9.41
C ASN A 2 3.42 -4.47 9.84
N ARG A 3 3.04 -3.48 9.11
CA ARG A 3 3.40 -2.10 9.38
C ARG A 3 2.18 -1.20 9.31
N ASN A 4 2.31 0.00 9.81
CA ASN A 4 1.23 0.97 9.82
C ASN A 4 1.72 2.27 9.20
N HIS A 5 0.90 2.83 8.33
CA HIS A 5 1.20 4.10 7.68
C HIS A 5 -0.09 4.91 7.64
N ARG A 6 -0.11 6.03 8.36
CA ARG A 6 -1.29 6.90 8.44
C ARG A 6 -2.53 6.16 8.91
N GLY A 7 -2.37 5.23 9.86
CA GLY A 7 -3.49 4.47 10.37
C GLY A 7 -3.89 3.28 9.51
N VAL A 8 -3.20 3.04 8.41
CA VAL A 8 -3.49 1.93 7.51
C VAL A 8 -2.47 0.82 7.74
N GLU A 9 -2.95 -0.35 8.09
CA GLU A 9 -2.08 -1.51 8.21
C GLU A 9 -1.73 -2.02 6.82
N TYR A 10 -0.47 -2.31 6.61
CA TYR A 10 -0.03 -2.88 5.36
C TYR A 10 1.05 -3.93 5.59
N MET A 11 1.23 -4.77 4.60
CA MET A 11 2.19 -5.85 4.64
C MET A 11 2.96 -5.87 3.34
N VAL A 12 4.28 -6.05 3.44
CA VAL A 12 5.15 -6.20 2.29
C VAL A 12 6.03 -7.39 2.56
N VAL A 13 5.96 -8.38 1.69
CA VAL A 13 6.74 -9.63 1.87
C VAL A 13 7.41 -9.98 0.56
N PRO A 14 8.55 -10.65 0.62
CA PRO A 14 9.16 -11.15 -0.61
C PRO A 14 8.26 -12.20 -1.22
N SER A 15 8.12 -12.15 -2.54
CA SER A 15 7.43 -13.21 -3.25
C SER A 15 8.43 -14.35 -3.48
N GLY A 16 8.03 -15.41 -4.06
CA GLY A 16 8.96 -16.49 -4.38
C GLY A 16 9.99 -16.12 -5.47
N THR A 17 9.82 -14.98 -6.12
CA THR A 17 10.69 -14.53 -7.20
C THR A 17 11.63 -13.45 -6.68
N PRO A 18 12.94 -13.58 -6.83
CA PRO A 18 13.88 -12.55 -6.41
C PRO A 18 13.57 -11.19 -7.05
N GLY A 19 13.63 -10.14 -6.25
CA GLY A 19 13.38 -8.80 -6.74
C GLY A 19 11.92 -8.45 -6.90
N VAL A 20 11.01 -9.33 -6.52
CA VAL A 20 9.57 -9.08 -6.58
C VAL A 20 8.99 -9.19 -5.18
N TRP A 21 8.25 -8.17 -4.79
CA TRP A 21 7.63 -8.09 -3.47
C TRP A 21 6.13 -8.07 -3.62
N GLN A 22 5.43 -8.76 -2.74
CA GLN A 22 3.98 -8.72 -2.67
C GLN A 22 3.58 -7.79 -1.55
N TRP A 23 2.55 -6.99 -1.79
CA TRP A 23 2.05 -6.07 -0.78
C TRP A 23 0.54 -6.15 -0.68
N GLN A 24 0.05 -5.79 0.47
CA GLN A 24 -1.39 -5.76 0.74
C GLN A 24 -1.65 -4.72 1.81
N PHE A 25 -2.74 -3.98 1.66
CA PHE A 25 -3.20 -3.08 2.70
C PHE A 25 -4.71 -3.02 2.69
N ARG A 26 -5.26 -2.52 3.78
CA ARG A 26 -6.70 -2.43 3.94
C ARG A 26 -7.07 -1.02 4.37
N ILE A 27 -8.03 -0.43 3.67
CA ILE A 27 -8.60 0.88 3.99
C ILE A 27 -10.10 0.68 4.13
N GLY A 28 -10.60 0.77 5.36
CA GLY A 28 -12.01 0.51 5.60
C GLY A 28 -12.36 -0.92 5.22
N ASP A 29 -13.31 -1.07 4.32
CA ASP A 29 -13.72 -2.38 3.83
C ASP A 29 -12.96 -2.81 2.58
N ARG A 30 -12.08 -1.98 2.08
CA ARG A 30 -11.37 -2.27 0.83
C ARG A 30 -10.00 -2.86 1.11
N VAL A 31 -9.71 -3.96 0.44
CA VAL A 31 -8.40 -4.58 0.49
C VAL A 31 -7.76 -4.41 -0.88
N ARG A 32 -6.54 -3.90 -0.87
CA ARG A 32 -5.74 -3.75 -2.09
C ARG A 32 -4.50 -4.60 -1.98
N SER A 33 -4.14 -5.22 -3.06
CA SER A 33 -2.93 -6.03 -3.11
C SER A 33 -2.28 -5.91 -4.47
N GLY A 34 -1.00 -6.22 -4.52
CA GLY A 34 -0.26 -6.15 -5.77
C GLY A 34 1.17 -6.58 -5.57
N LYS A 35 1.98 -6.30 -6.58
CA LYS A 35 3.40 -6.63 -6.57
C LYS A 35 4.20 -5.43 -7.00
N THR A 36 5.43 -5.34 -6.50
CA THR A 36 6.36 -4.33 -6.94
C THR A 36 7.72 -4.98 -7.17
N GLU A 37 8.45 -4.49 -8.15
CA GLU A 37 9.75 -5.01 -8.49
C GLU A 37 10.82 -4.05 -8.01
N THR A 38 11.66 -4.52 -7.11
CA THR A 38 12.82 -3.78 -6.65
C THR A 38 13.68 -4.72 -5.82
N ARG A 39 14.97 -4.48 -5.81
CA ARG A 39 15.89 -5.24 -4.97
C ARG A 39 16.06 -4.61 -3.60
N ILE A 40 15.48 -3.45 -3.40
CA ILE A 40 15.64 -2.69 -2.16
C ILE A 40 14.33 -2.73 -1.37
N SER A 41 14.35 -3.42 -0.22
CA SER A 41 13.14 -3.58 0.58
C SER A 41 12.54 -2.25 1.03
N LEU A 42 13.38 -1.29 1.39
CA LEU A 42 12.91 0.04 1.80
C LEU A 42 12.16 0.72 0.66
N LEU A 43 12.60 0.52 -0.56
CA LEU A 43 11.95 1.10 -1.71
C LEU A 43 10.59 0.44 -1.95
N ALA A 44 10.51 -0.87 -1.75
CA ALA A 44 9.25 -1.58 -1.84
C ALA A 44 8.24 -1.02 -0.84
N MET A 45 8.65 -0.84 0.42
CA MET A 45 7.79 -0.27 1.43
C MET A 45 7.36 1.15 1.08
N ARG A 46 8.28 1.95 0.55
CA ARG A 46 7.96 3.32 0.18
C ARG A 46 6.92 3.39 -0.92
N ARG A 47 7.03 2.50 -1.89
CA ARG A 47 6.05 2.43 -2.97
C ARG A 47 4.67 2.08 -2.44
N VAL A 48 4.60 1.17 -1.48
CA VAL A 48 3.33 0.81 -0.85
C VAL A 48 2.76 1.99 -0.07
N GLN A 49 3.60 2.70 0.67
CA GLN A 49 3.18 3.88 1.41
C GLN A 49 2.62 4.96 0.47
N LEU A 50 3.26 5.16 -0.66
CA LEU A 50 2.77 6.12 -1.65
C LEU A 50 1.42 5.68 -2.23
N ARG A 51 1.26 4.39 -2.41
CA ARG A 51 -0.01 3.85 -2.88
C ARG A 51 -1.12 4.06 -1.85
N ILE A 52 -0.80 3.86 -0.57
CA ILE A 52 -1.72 4.13 0.51
C ILE A 52 -2.12 5.60 0.53
N ASP A 53 -1.15 6.49 0.40
CA ASP A 53 -1.40 7.93 0.37
C ASP A 53 -2.36 8.29 -0.76
N ARG A 54 -2.14 7.70 -1.91
CA ARG A 54 -3.00 7.95 -3.07
C ARG A 54 -4.42 7.44 -2.81
N GLU A 55 -4.55 6.25 -2.23
CA GLU A 55 -5.86 5.68 -1.95
C GLU A 55 -6.60 6.48 -0.88
N LEU A 56 -5.90 6.94 0.14
CA LEU A 56 -6.50 7.77 1.18
C LEU A 56 -6.96 9.10 0.60
N LYS A 57 -6.18 9.70 -0.26
CA LYS A 57 -6.56 10.95 -0.90
C LYS A 57 -7.78 10.76 -1.77
N SER A 58 -7.82 9.68 -2.53
CA SER A 58 -8.96 9.36 -3.38
C SER A 58 -10.21 9.11 -2.55
N ALA A 59 -10.10 8.35 -1.48
CA ALA A 59 -11.23 8.07 -0.61
C ALA A 59 -11.76 9.34 0.04
N ALA A 60 -10.87 10.21 0.50
CA ALA A 60 -11.28 11.47 1.10
C ALA A 60 -11.95 12.38 0.08
N HIS A 61 -11.47 12.37 -1.13
CA HIS A 61 -12.04 13.15 -2.21
C HIS A 61 -13.44 12.64 -2.57
N ASP A 62 -13.59 11.32 -2.64
CA ASP A 62 -14.88 10.70 -2.95
C ASP A 62 -15.89 10.92 -1.83
N ALA A 63 -15.43 10.93 -0.60
CA ALA A 63 -16.31 11.12 0.55
C ALA A 63 -16.71 12.59 0.72
N ALA A 64 -15.92 13.51 0.22
CA ALA A 64 -16.23 14.93 0.36
C ALA A 64 -17.28 15.31 -0.67
N PRO A 65 -18.39 15.91 -0.26
CA PRO A 65 -19.36 16.41 -1.23
C PRO A 65 -18.69 17.53 -1.95
N THR A 66 -18.59 17.39 -3.18
CA THR A 66 -18.01 18.41 -3.90
C THR A 66 -18.88 19.44 -4.14
N HIS A 67 -18.86 20.08 -3.83
CA HIS A 67 -19.61 20.95 -4.17
C HIS A 67 -19.71 21.35 -5.30
#